data_dcae3d1eccdee3a1b29ff26eec3fc48e
#
_entry.id   dcae3d1eccdee3a1b29ff26eec3fc48e
#
_cell.length_a   1.000
_cell.length_b   1.000
_cell.length_c   1.000
_cell.angle_alpha   90.00
_cell.angle_beta   90.00
_cell.angle_gamma   90.00
#
_symmetry.space_group_name_H-M   'P 1'
#
loop_
_entity.id
_entity.type
_entity.pdbx_description
1 polymer ?
#
loop_
_entity_poly.entity_id
_entity_poly.type
_entity_poly.pdbx_seq_one_letter_code
_entity_poly.pdbx_strand_id
1 'polypeptide(L)'
;MLGSRQRSPCSGTETMSKNRLEELLRLSHEIGRENRKLTILGEGNTSCQVSDDEFLVKASGSCLASLEPEQVTCCRFDQVLTLLQDREVPFSNEEVDEVLLSSRIDPGSKKPSIETMFHAWLLTLEGVDFVGHCHSEAANRILCSSRARDFAEHRIFPDEIVCCGRASVFVENCDPGLPLALEIRRQTLEFIRKHGEAPRLILLESHGIIALGKTADAVLACTFMADKAASIFEGAAALGGPVFLPQEQVQRIAGRPDELYRQKQLNL
;
A
#
# COMPACT_ATOMS: atom_id res chain seq x y z
N MET A 1 38.76 33.52 -3.16
CA MET A 1 38.47 32.49 -2.15
C MET A 1 37.03 32.64 -1.68
N LEU A 2 36.10 31.91 -2.27
CA LEU A 2 34.71 31.87 -1.85
C LEU A 2 34.46 30.48 -1.22
N GLY A 3 34.34 30.48 0.10
CA GLY A 3 34.13 29.27 0.88
C GLY A 3 32.73 28.70 0.64
N SER A 4 32.66 27.47 0.15
CA SER A 4 31.46 26.66 0.09
C SER A 4 31.00 26.33 1.53
N ARG A 5 29.94 26.98 1.98
CA ARG A 5 29.25 26.55 3.21
C ARG A 5 28.48 25.25 2.89
N GLN A 6 29.03 24.13 3.33
CA GLN A 6 28.26 22.91 3.52
C GLN A 6 27.14 23.19 4.53
N ARG A 7 25.89 23.07 4.11
CA ARG A 7 24.75 23.08 5.03
C ARG A 7 24.74 21.73 5.73
N SER A 8 25.00 21.73 7.03
CA SER A 8 24.77 20.58 7.91
C SER A 8 23.27 20.26 7.88
N PRO A 9 22.87 18.98 7.79
CA PRO A 9 21.48 18.61 7.92
C PRO A 9 20.95 19.01 9.30
N CYS A 10 19.75 19.61 9.34
CA CYS A 10 19.09 19.98 10.57
C CYS A 10 18.80 18.72 11.39
N SER A 11 19.15 18.70 12.68
CA SER A 11 18.94 17.58 13.61
C SER A 11 17.49 17.04 13.67
N GLY A 12 16.51 17.84 13.26
CA GLY A 12 15.10 17.43 13.18
C GLY A 12 14.78 16.46 12.03
N THR A 13 15.46 16.57 10.89
CA THR A 13 15.23 15.71 9.72
C THR A 13 15.78 14.30 9.94
N GLU A 14 16.96 14.18 10.58
CA GLU A 14 17.53 12.87 10.93
C GLU A 14 16.68 12.11 11.96
N THR A 15 16.15 12.83 12.96
CA THR A 15 15.27 12.21 13.98
C THR A 15 13.95 11.75 13.36
N MET A 16 13.34 12.53 12.45
CA MET A 16 12.11 12.16 11.77
C MET A 16 12.30 10.95 10.85
N SER A 17 13.39 10.91 10.09
CA SER A 17 13.75 9.77 9.24
C SER A 17 13.95 8.48 10.07
N LYS A 18 14.58 8.57 11.22
CA LYS A 18 14.77 7.43 12.12
C LYS A 18 13.45 6.90 12.68
N ASN A 19 12.55 7.78 13.10
CA ASN A 19 11.23 7.38 13.60
C ASN A 19 10.42 6.70 12.50
N ARG A 20 10.45 7.23 11.26
CA ARG A 20 9.74 6.63 10.11
C ARG A 20 10.29 5.24 9.77
N LEU A 21 11.59 5.04 9.85
CA LEU A 21 12.21 3.73 9.65
C LEU A 21 11.75 2.73 10.72
N GLU A 22 11.73 3.11 12.00
CA GLU A 22 11.26 2.24 13.09
C GLU A 22 9.78 1.85 12.91
N GLU A 23 8.92 2.81 12.52
CA GLU A 23 7.51 2.55 12.21
C GLU A 23 7.35 1.61 10.99
N LEU A 24 8.16 1.79 9.94
CA LEU A 24 8.17 0.94 8.76
C LEU A 24 8.60 -0.49 9.08
N LEU A 25 9.64 -0.66 9.88
CA LEU A 25 10.10 -1.99 10.31
C LEU A 25 9.02 -2.68 11.15
N ARG A 26 8.38 -1.97 12.08
CA ARG A 26 7.27 -2.50 12.86
C ARG A 26 6.10 -2.92 11.97
N LEU A 27 5.70 -2.09 11.01
CA LEU A 27 4.67 -2.41 10.02
C LEU A 27 5.02 -3.69 9.26
N SER A 28 6.26 -3.77 8.78
CA SER A 28 6.76 -4.90 8.01
C SER A 28 6.73 -6.20 8.83
N HIS A 29 7.24 -6.15 10.06
CA HIS A 29 7.27 -7.32 10.95
C HIS A 29 5.85 -7.79 11.29
N GLU A 30 4.91 -6.88 11.54
CA GLU A 30 3.52 -7.25 11.84
C GLU A 30 2.82 -7.91 10.64
N ILE A 31 3.02 -7.40 9.41
CA ILE A 31 2.50 -8.03 8.19
C ILE A 31 3.21 -9.38 7.94
N GLY A 32 4.51 -9.44 8.19
CA GLY A 32 5.35 -10.62 7.94
C GLY A 32 5.17 -11.76 8.94
N ARG A 33 4.39 -11.62 10.02
CA ARG A 33 4.19 -12.68 11.01
C ARG A 33 3.61 -13.94 10.36
N GLU A 34 4.31 -15.06 10.46
CA GLU A 34 3.93 -16.34 9.85
C GLU A 34 2.50 -16.79 10.20
N ASN A 35 2.10 -16.61 11.46
CA ASN A 35 0.77 -17.01 11.93
C ASN A 35 -0.38 -16.20 11.33
N ARG A 36 -0.10 -15.06 10.67
CA ARG A 36 -1.10 -14.22 9.99
C ARG A 36 -1.38 -14.67 8.56
N LYS A 37 -0.48 -15.45 7.95
CA LYS A 37 -0.62 -15.95 6.57
C LYS A 37 -0.85 -14.83 5.53
N LEU A 38 -0.19 -13.69 5.75
CA LEU A 38 -0.28 -12.55 4.84
C LEU A 38 0.85 -12.52 3.82
N THR A 39 2.01 -13.09 4.18
CA THR A 39 3.19 -13.19 3.31
C THR A 39 4.01 -14.42 3.67
N ILE A 40 4.74 -14.96 2.68
CA ILE A 40 5.78 -15.96 2.87
C ILE A 40 7.06 -15.52 2.14
N LEU A 41 8.21 -15.95 2.63
CA LEU A 41 9.50 -15.68 1.99
C LEU A 41 9.72 -14.18 1.71
N GLY A 42 9.95 -13.82 0.44
CA GLY A 42 10.17 -12.45 -0.03
C GLY A 42 8.92 -11.70 -0.50
N GLU A 43 7.73 -12.29 -0.34
CA GLU A 43 6.47 -11.67 -0.76
C GLU A 43 6.16 -10.37 -0.04
N GLY A 44 5.37 -9.54 -0.71
CA GLY A 44 4.88 -8.30 -0.18
C GLY A 44 5.98 -7.25 0.02
N ASN A 45 5.56 -6.05 0.31
CA ASN A 45 6.46 -4.93 0.59
C ASN A 45 5.73 -3.81 1.33
N THR A 46 6.53 -2.95 1.94
CA THR A 46 6.05 -1.81 2.71
C THR A 46 6.87 -0.58 2.33
N SER A 47 6.26 0.57 2.45
CA SER A 47 6.93 1.86 2.24
C SER A 47 6.36 2.93 3.14
N CYS A 48 7.14 4.00 3.37
CA CYS A 48 6.65 5.22 4.01
C CYS A 48 7.35 6.46 3.48
N GLN A 49 6.60 7.57 3.47
CA GLN A 49 7.14 8.89 3.16
C GLN A 49 8.04 9.39 4.28
N VAL A 50 9.19 9.96 3.93
CA VAL A 50 10.14 10.58 4.88
C VAL A 50 10.09 12.10 4.75
N SER A 51 10.01 12.59 3.53
CA SER A 51 9.92 14.01 3.19
C SER A 51 9.10 14.18 1.91
N ASP A 52 8.96 15.41 1.43
CA ASP A 52 8.29 15.69 0.14
C ASP A 52 9.05 15.08 -1.04
N ASP A 53 10.35 14.83 -0.89
CA ASP A 53 11.23 14.36 -1.96
C ASP A 53 11.65 12.89 -1.83
N GLU A 54 11.48 12.27 -0.64
CA GLU A 54 12.08 10.98 -0.31
C GLU A 54 11.12 10.04 0.41
N PHE A 55 11.26 8.75 0.13
CA PHE A 55 10.51 7.68 0.79
C PHE A 55 11.38 6.44 1.04
N LEU A 56 11.01 5.67 2.05
CA LEU A 56 11.60 4.38 2.36
C LEU A 56 10.76 3.25 1.76
N VAL A 57 11.42 2.23 1.23
CA VAL A 57 10.76 1.04 0.68
C VAL A 57 11.60 -0.21 0.92
N LYS A 58 10.93 -1.35 1.12
CA LYS A 58 11.59 -2.65 1.24
C LYS A 58 12.43 -2.98 0.00
N ALA A 59 13.66 -3.40 0.22
CA ALA A 59 14.53 -3.88 -0.86
C ALA A 59 14.06 -5.22 -1.44
N SER A 60 14.35 -5.42 -2.72
CA SER A 60 14.05 -6.66 -3.43
C SER A 60 14.67 -7.88 -2.73
N GLY A 61 13.92 -8.99 -2.66
CA GLY A 61 14.39 -10.25 -2.09
C GLY A 61 14.48 -10.29 -0.55
N SER A 62 14.10 -9.22 0.16
CA SER A 62 14.06 -9.21 1.62
C SER A 62 12.73 -9.77 2.14
N CYS A 63 12.75 -10.39 3.32
CA CYS A 63 11.56 -10.94 3.99
C CYS A 63 10.98 -9.90 4.96
N LEU A 64 9.65 -9.70 4.94
CA LEU A 64 8.99 -8.75 5.84
C LEU A 64 9.12 -9.15 7.32
N ALA A 65 9.03 -10.46 7.61
CA ALA A 65 9.11 -10.97 8.99
C ALA A 65 10.43 -10.66 9.71
N SER A 66 11.52 -10.55 8.96
CA SER A 66 12.87 -10.33 9.46
C SER A 66 13.56 -9.14 8.79
N LEU A 67 12.79 -8.12 8.42
CA LEU A 67 13.31 -6.95 7.73
C LEU A 67 14.20 -6.13 8.67
N GLU A 68 15.45 -5.91 8.27
CA GLU A 68 16.43 -5.11 8.98
C GLU A 68 16.64 -3.75 8.28
N PRO A 69 17.16 -2.73 8.98
CA PRO A 69 17.39 -1.40 8.40
C PRO A 69 18.16 -1.41 7.08
N GLU A 70 19.17 -2.29 6.94
CA GLU A 70 20.01 -2.42 5.73
C GLU A 70 19.26 -3.06 4.54
N GLN A 71 18.03 -3.51 4.77
CA GLN A 71 17.12 -4.09 3.78
C GLN A 71 16.00 -3.12 3.39
N VAL A 72 16.09 -1.88 3.86
CA VAL A 72 15.22 -0.78 3.48
C VAL A 72 16.03 0.21 2.64
N THR A 73 15.47 0.62 1.52
CA THR A 73 16.12 1.55 0.59
C THR A 73 15.40 2.89 0.61
N CYS A 74 16.16 3.97 0.74
CA CYS A 74 15.64 5.33 0.58
C CYS A 74 15.72 5.73 -0.90
N CYS A 75 14.59 6.13 -1.48
CA CYS A 75 14.45 6.49 -2.88
C CYS A 75 13.89 7.90 -3.05
N ARG A 76 14.18 8.52 -4.19
CA ARG A 76 13.62 9.81 -4.60
C ARG A 76 12.33 9.64 -5.37
N PHE A 77 11.32 10.40 -5.00
CA PHE A 77 10.03 10.40 -5.70
C PHE A 77 10.16 10.84 -7.16
N ASP A 78 10.83 11.96 -7.42
CA ASP A 78 10.95 12.56 -8.75
C ASP A 78 11.48 11.58 -9.79
N GLN A 79 12.47 10.77 -9.43
CA GLN A 79 13.05 9.78 -10.33
C GLN A 79 12.11 8.59 -10.58
N VAL A 80 11.55 7.98 -9.53
CA VAL A 80 10.67 6.81 -9.68
C VAL A 80 9.40 7.19 -10.44
N LEU A 81 8.83 8.37 -10.18
CA LEU A 81 7.60 8.83 -10.82
C LEU A 81 7.75 9.12 -12.32
N THR A 82 8.98 9.27 -12.84
CA THR A 82 9.20 9.37 -14.29
C THR A 82 8.70 8.13 -15.04
N LEU A 83 8.77 6.95 -14.40
CA LEU A 83 8.31 5.70 -14.98
C LEU A 83 6.79 5.65 -15.21
N LEU A 84 6.03 6.47 -14.46
CA LEU A 84 4.57 6.51 -14.54
C LEU A 84 4.03 7.67 -15.39
N GLN A 85 4.91 8.41 -16.06
CA GLN A 85 4.52 9.45 -16.99
C GLN A 85 4.04 8.85 -18.32
N ASP A 86 3.09 9.53 -18.96
CA ASP A 86 2.59 9.10 -20.25
C ASP A 86 3.71 9.19 -21.30
N ARG A 87 3.97 8.09 -22.02
CA ARG A 87 4.97 7.98 -23.08
C ARG A 87 4.38 7.25 -24.28
N GLU A 88 4.82 7.65 -25.48
CA GLU A 88 4.46 6.95 -26.73
C GLU A 88 5.04 5.52 -26.77
N VAL A 89 6.26 5.34 -26.25
CA VAL A 89 6.96 4.05 -26.17
C VAL A 89 7.14 3.66 -24.69
N PRO A 90 6.61 2.51 -24.26
CA PRO A 90 6.81 2.02 -22.89
C PRO A 90 8.30 1.84 -22.56
N PHE A 91 8.65 1.97 -21.29
CA PHE A 91 9.98 1.63 -20.80
C PHE A 91 10.28 0.14 -20.95
N SER A 92 11.50 -0.21 -21.37
CA SER A 92 11.98 -1.59 -21.27
C SER A 92 12.24 -1.99 -19.81
N ASN A 93 12.36 -3.28 -19.54
CA ASN A 93 12.70 -3.76 -18.20
C ASN A 93 14.05 -3.25 -17.72
N GLU A 94 15.02 -3.13 -18.63
CA GLU A 94 16.36 -2.60 -18.36
C GLU A 94 16.29 -1.11 -17.98
N GLU A 95 15.52 -0.31 -18.70
CA GLU A 95 15.31 1.12 -18.38
C GLU A 95 14.63 1.29 -17.02
N VAL A 96 13.62 0.45 -16.70
CA VAL A 96 12.97 0.45 -15.38
C VAL A 96 13.99 0.15 -14.29
N ASP A 97 14.81 -0.87 -14.47
CA ASP A 97 15.85 -1.25 -13.52
C ASP A 97 16.89 -0.14 -13.31
N GLU A 98 17.32 0.53 -14.36
CA GLU A 98 18.26 1.67 -14.30
C GLU A 98 17.64 2.84 -13.50
N VAL A 99 16.38 3.18 -13.75
CA VAL A 99 15.69 4.23 -13.00
C VAL A 99 15.57 3.86 -11.53
N LEU A 100 15.15 2.64 -11.20
CA LEU A 100 15.05 2.18 -9.83
C LEU A 100 16.40 2.18 -9.10
N LEU A 101 17.48 1.79 -9.77
CA LEU A 101 18.83 1.84 -9.20
C LEU A 101 19.32 3.28 -9.01
N SER A 102 19.04 4.19 -9.95
CA SER A 102 19.45 5.59 -9.86
C SER A 102 18.63 6.38 -8.84
N SER A 103 17.40 5.96 -8.54
CA SER A 103 16.53 6.63 -7.57
C SER A 103 17.01 6.55 -6.12
N ARG A 104 17.92 5.63 -5.81
CA ARG A 104 18.45 5.45 -4.46
C ARG A 104 19.23 6.68 -4.00
N ILE A 105 18.98 7.13 -2.77
CA ILE A 105 19.76 8.21 -2.14
C ILE A 105 21.22 7.76 -1.92
N ASP A 106 21.40 6.54 -1.38
CA ASP A 106 22.69 5.90 -1.25
C ASP A 106 22.87 4.83 -2.34
N PRO A 107 23.78 5.02 -3.30
CA PRO A 107 24.06 4.02 -4.34
C PRO A 107 24.54 2.66 -3.79
N GLY A 108 25.05 2.62 -2.56
CA GLY A 108 25.45 1.39 -1.86
C GLY A 108 24.29 0.59 -1.28
N SER A 109 23.12 1.19 -1.14
CA SER A 109 21.94 0.47 -0.63
C SER A 109 21.44 -0.60 -1.61
N LYS A 110 20.66 -1.56 -1.11
CA LYS A 110 20.11 -2.64 -1.94
C LYS A 110 19.16 -2.10 -3.01
N LYS A 111 18.98 -2.86 -4.10
CA LYS A 111 18.00 -2.54 -5.15
C LYS A 111 16.58 -2.56 -4.55
N PRO A 112 15.78 -1.51 -4.75
CA PRO A 112 14.38 -1.51 -4.32
C PRO A 112 13.56 -2.55 -5.09
N SER A 113 12.41 -2.94 -4.53
CA SER A 113 11.46 -3.84 -5.22
C SER A 113 11.02 -3.25 -6.56
N ILE A 114 10.70 -4.10 -7.53
CA ILE A 114 10.08 -3.65 -8.80
C ILE A 114 8.72 -2.97 -8.55
N GLU A 115 8.07 -3.26 -7.43
CA GLU A 115 6.80 -2.66 -7.03
C GLU A 115 6.94 -1.26 -6.42
N THR A 116 8.17 -0.78 -6.24
CA THR A 116 8.48 0.57 -5.78
C THR A 116 7.76 1.66 -6.59
N MET A 117 7.46 1.41 -7.85
CA MET A 117 6.75 2.34 -8.73
C MET A 117 5.36 2.69 -8.21
N PHE A 118 4.53 1.71 -7.90
CA PHE A 118 3.21 2.01 -7.36
C PHE A 118 3.27 2.51 -5.91
N HIS A 119 4.26 2.06 -5.10
CA HIS A 119 4.48 2.61 -3.76
C HIS A 119 4.77 4.11 -3.82
N ALA A 120 5.71 4.52 -4.66
CA ALA A 120 6.05 5.93 -4.84
C ALA A 120 4.82 6.76 -5.22
N TRP A 121 4.02 6.29 -6.17
CA TRP A 121 2.85 7.04 -6.61
C TRP A 121 1.75 7.08 -5.53
N LEU A 122 1.47 5.98 -4.86
CA LEU A 122 0.45 5.93 -3.81
C LEU A 122 0.80 6.82 -2.61
N LEU A 123 2.08 6.96 -2.28
CA LEU A 123 2.56 7.87 -1.24
C LEU A 123 2.40 9.37 -1.61
N THR A 124 2.14 9.71 -2.88
CA THR A 124 1.82 11.09 -3.26
C THR A 124 0.35 11.47 -3.02
N LEU A 125 -0.50 10.51 -2.66
CA LEU A 125 -1.91 10.77 -2.42
C LEU A 125 -2.11 11.48 -1.07
N GLU A 126 -3.06 12.42 -1.03
CA GLU A 126 -3.40 13.12 0.20
C GLU A 126 -3.83 12.14 1.31
N GLY A 127 -3.22 12.25 2.47
CA GLY A 127 -3.51 11.39 3.62
C GLY A 127 -2.86 10.01 3.59
N VAL A 128 -1.91 9.76 2.69
CA VAL A 128 -1.18 8.50 2.57
C VAL A 128 0.31 8.72 2.85
N ASP A 129 0.76 8.35 4.04
CA ASP A 129 2.18 8.39 4.43
C ASP A 129 2.78 6.98 4.50
N PHE A 130 1.96 5.92 4.55
CA PHE A 130 2.37 4.51 4.61
C PHE A 130 1.58 3.66 3.62
N VAL A 131 2.27 2.68 3.03
CA VAL A 131 1.69 1.68 2.12
C VAL A 131 2.17 0.30 2.56
N GLY A 132 1.24 -0.66 2.64
CA GLY A 132 1.54 -2.07 2.89
C GLY A 132 0.91 -2.94 1.81
N HIS A 133 1.72 -3.78 1.17
CA HIS A 133 1.26 -4.77 0.19
C HIS A 133 1.56 -6.17 0.71
N CYS A 134 0.59 -7.07 0.61
CA CYS A 134 0.73 -8.46 1.01
C CYS A 134 -0.15 -9.40 0.17
N HIS A 135 0.17 -10.70 0.23
CA HIS A 135 -0.53 -11.76 -0.50
C HIS A 135 -1.40 -12.60 0.45
N SER A 136 -2.29 -11.93 1.23
CA SER A 136 -3.18 -12.58 2.19
C SER A 136 -3.81 -13.85 1.59
N GLU A 137 -3.64 -15.00 2.27
CA GLU A 137 -4.22 -16.27 1.83
C GLU A 137 -5.74 -16.18 1.73
N ALA A 138 -6.40 -15.56 2.71
CA ALA A 138 -7.86 -15.41 2.71
C ALA A 138 -8.33 -14.49 1.58
N ALA A 139 -7.68 -13.34 1.37
CA ALA A 139 -8.04 -12.44 0.28
C ALA A 139 -7.80 -13.09 -1.08
N ASN A 140 -6.67 -13.79 -1.26
CA ASN A 140 -6.34 -14.43 -2.53
C ASN A 140 -7.28 -15.55 -2.93
N ARG A 141 -7.90 -16.28 -1.97
CA ARG A 141 -8.95 -17.25 -2.29
C ARG A 141 -10.13 -16.60 -3.02
N ILE A 142 -10.46 -15.36 -2.67
CA ILE A 142 -11.52 -14.61 -3.35
C ILE A 142 -10.99 -13.97 -4.63
N LEU A 143 -9.79 -13.34 -4.57
CA LEU A 143 -9.20 -12.62 -5.71
C LEU A 143 -8.84 -13.54 -6.88
N CYS A 144 -8.62 -14.83 -6.63
CA CYS A 144 -8.45 -15.88 -7.65
C CYS A 144 -9.79 -16.52 -8.08
N SER A 145 -10.94 -15.91 -7.76
CA SER A 145 -12.26 -16.43 -8.11
C SER A 145 -13.08 -15.42 -8.90
N SER A 146 -14.17 -15.88 -9.51
CA SER A 146 -15.14 -15.01 -10.19
C SER A 146 -15.87 -14.02 -9.28
N ARG A 147 -15.65 -14.09 -7.95
CA ARG A 147 -16.27 -13.22 -6.95
C ARG A 147 -15.35 -12.06 -6.49
N ALA A 148 -14.17 -11.92 -7.11
CA ALA A 148 -13.18 -10.90 -6.75
C ALA A 148 -13.77 -9.47 -6.79
N ARG A 149 -14.51 -9.14 -7.86
CA ARG A 149 -15.16 -7.84 -8.02
C ARG A 149 -16.25 -7.59 -6.99
N ASP A 150 -17.05 -8.61 -6.63
CA ASP A 150 -18.05 -8.49 -5.58
C ASP A 150 -17.44 -8.10 -4.23
N PHE A 151 -16.30 -8.70 -3.89
CA PHE A 151 -15.57 -8.39 -2.66
C PHE A 151 -15.01 -6.96 -2.67
N ALA A 152 -14.60 -6.43 -3.80
CA ALA A 152 -14.10 -5.07 -3.92
C ALA A 152 -15.20 -4.01 -3.78
N GLU A 153 -16.33 -4.22 -4.46
CA GLU A 153 -17.38 -3.20 -4.63
C GLU A 153 -18.38 -3.15 -3.49
N HIS A 154 -18.52 -4.24 -2.71
CA HIS A 154 -19.53 -4.37 -1.67
C HIS A 154 -18.91 -4.47 -0.28
N ARG A 155 -19.75 -4.31 0.75
CA ARG A 155 -19.40 -4.48 2.15
C ARG A 155 -20.40 -5.40 2.84
N ILE A 156 -19.91 -6.20 3.78
CA ILE A 156 -20.72 -7.22 4.47
C ILE A 156 -20.94 -6.93 5.95
N PHE A 157 -20.11 -6.09 6.58
CA PHE A 157 -20.31 -5.70 7.97
C PHE A 157 -19.68 -4.32 8.29
N PRO A 158 -20.09 -3.68 9.42
CA PRO A 158 -19.69 -2.29 9.72
C PRO A 158 -18.19 -2.07 9.90
N ASP A 159 -17.46 -2.94 10.60
CA ASP A 159 -16.03 -2.75 10.87
C ASP A 159 -15.18 -2.77 9.58
N GLU A 160 -15.63 -3.51 8.57
CA GLU A 160 -15.00 -3.49 7.24
C GLU A 160 -15.07 -2.08 6.62
N ILE A 161 -16.21 -1.40 6.76
CA ILE A 161 -16.37 -0.04 6.27
C ILE A 161 -15.44 0.92 7.01
N VAL A 162 -15.35 0.77 8.33
CA VAL A 162 -14.53 1.63 9.20
C VAL A 162 -13.05 1.55 8.85
N CYS A 163 -12.53 0.34 8.63
CA CYS A 163 -11.10 0.14 8.38
C CYS A 163 -10.74 0.19 6.89
N CYS A 164 -11.55 -0.39 6.01
CA CYS A 164 -11.24 -0.54 4.58
C CYS A 164 -11.94 0.50 3.69
N GLY A 165 -12.77 1.38 4.27
CA GLY A 165 -13.54 2.38 3.51
C GLY A 165 -14.83 1.84 2.91
N ARG A 166 -15.57 2.71 2.21
CA ARG A 166 -16.90 2.43 1.62
C ARG A 166 -16.86 1.43 0.47
N ALA A 167 -15.76 1.40 -0.26
CA ALA A 167 -15.46 0.50 -1.36
C ALA A 167 -13.94 0.36 -1.47
N SER A 168 -13.48 -0.59 -2.25
CA SER A 168 -12.06 -0.76 -2.58
C SER A 168 -11.83 -0.51 -4.07
N VAL A 169 -10.61 -0.14 -4.42
CA VAL A 169 -10.17 -0.18 -5.82
C VAL A 169 -10.02 -1.65 -6.21
N PHE A 170 -10.48 -2.01 -7.39
CA PHE A 170 -10.24 -3.31 -8.00
C PHE A 170 -9.36 -3.15 -9.23
N VAL A 171 -8.29 -3.90 -9.28
CA VAL A 171 -7.34 -3.95 -10.40
C VAL A 171 -7.40 -5.35 -11.00
N GLU A 172 -7.81 -5.44 -12.26
CA GLU A 172 -7.82 -6.70 -13.00
C GLU A 172 -6.40 -7.23 -13.17
N ASN A 173 -6.28 -8.54 -13.34
CA ASN A 173 -4.98 -9.20 -13.45
C ASN A 173 -4.17 -8.62 -14.62
N CYS A 174 -2.96 -8.21 -14.32
CA CYS A 174 -1.97 -7.73 -15.28
C CYS A 174 -0.56 -8.08 -14.82
N ASP A 175 0.40 -8.00 -15.73
CA ASP A 175 1.79 -8.36 -15.44
C ASP A 175 2.38 -7.49 -14.32
N PRO A 176 3.10 -8.09 -13.34
CA PRO A 176 3.81 -7.35 -12.31
C PRO A 176 4.80 -6.34 -12.88
N GLY A 177 5.09 -5.30 -12.11
CA GLY A 177 6.02 -4.25 -12.50
C GLY A 177 5.32 -3.03 -13.09
N LEU A 178 5.83 -2.46 -14.18
CA LEU A 178 5.34 -1.21 -14.74
C LEU A 178 3.86 -1.30 -15.21
N PRO A 179 3.40 -2.36 -15.90
CA PRO A 179 2.00 -2.48 -16.28
C PRO A 179 1.06 -2.43 -15.08
N LEU A 180 1.37 -3.17 -14.02
CA LEU A 180 0.59 -3.17 -12.78
C LEU A 180 0.58 -1.79 -12.12
N ALA A 181 1.72 -1.11 -12.06
CA ALA A 181 1.82 0.22 -11.44
C ALA A 181 0.99 1.26 -12.19
N LEU A 182 0.97 1.23 -13.53
CA LEU A 182 0.16 2.10 -14.36
C LEU A 182 -1.35 1.81 -14.18
N GLU A 183 -1.74 0.54 -14.09
CA GLU A 183 -3.13 0.17 -13.90
C GLU A 183 -3.63 0.52 -12.50
N ILE A 184 -2.82 0.31 -11.44
CA ILE A 184 -3.11 0.78 -10.08
C ILE A 184 -3.36 2.29 -10.10
N ARG A 185 -2.47 3.06 -10.74
CA ARG A 185 -2.62 4.52 -10.86
C ARG A 185 -3.95 4.87 -11.54
N ARG A 186 -4.25 4.26 -12.68
CA ARG A 186 -5.47 4.52 -13.46
C ARG A 186 -6.73 4.26 -12.65
N GLN A 187 -6.85 3.09 -12.06
CA GLN A 187 -8.03 2.68 -11.27
C GLN A 187 -8.19 3.52 -10.00
N THR A 188 -7.07 3.87 -9.35
CA THR A 188 -7.11 4.70 -8.15
C THR A 188 -7.55 6.14 -8.46
N LEU A 189 -7.09 6.72 -9.57
CA LEU A 189 -7.57 8.04 -10.02
C LEU A 189 -9.07 8.02 -10.36
N GLU A 190 -9.56 6.95 -10.96
CA GLU A 190 -10.99 6.77 -11.21
C GLU A 190 -11.79 6.66 -9.92
N PHE A 191 -11.29 5.91 -8.95
CA PHE A 191 -11.87 5.81 -7.61
C PHE A 191 -11.94 7.19 -6.92
N ILE A 192 -10.85 7.95 -6.93
CA ILE A 192 -10.79 9.30 -6.32
C ILE A 192 -11.80 10.24 -6.99
N ARG A 193 -11.89 10.21 -8.34
CA ARG A 193 -12.89 11.00 -9.08
C ARG A 193 -14.33 10.64 -8.68
N LYS A 194 -14.60 9.35 -8.43
CA LYS A 194 -15.94 8.86 -8.05
C LYS A 194 -16.29 9.14 -6.60
N HIS A 195 -15.34 9.02 -5.70
CA HIS A 195 -15.57 9.02 -4.24
C HIS A 195 -15.09 10.28 -3.52
N GLY A 196 -14.23 11.09 -4.14
CA GLY A 196 -13.69 12.33 -3.58
C GLY A 196 -12.60 12.13 -2.51
N GLU A 197 -12.11 10.91 -2.34
CA GLU A 197 -11.10 10.56 -1.33
C GLU A 197 -10.17 9.45 -1.85
N ALA A 198 -8.95 9.36 -1.30
CA ALA A 198 -8.06 8.25 -1.59
C ALA A 198 -8.65 6.92 -1.05
N PRO A 199 -8.45 5.79 -1.76
CA PRO A 199 -8.87 4.49 -1.25
C PRO A 199 -8.02 4.11 -0.03
N ARG A 200 -8.59 3.31 0.88
CA ARG A 200 -7.82 2.66 1.96
C ARG A 200 -7.32 1.28 1.56
N LEU A 201 -8.01 0.64 0.63
CA LEU A 201 -7.74 -0.72 0.18
C LEU A 201 -7.80 -0.81 -1.35
N ILE A 202 -6.78 -1.43 -1.93
CA ILE A 202 -6.73 -1.81 -3.34
C ILE A 202 -6.61 -3.33 -3.41
N LEU A 203 -7.44 -3.95 -4.22
CA LEU A 203 -7.50 -5.39 -4.43
C LEU A 203 -6.97 -5.71 -5.83
N LEU A 204 -5.96 -6.57 -5.89
CA LEU A 204 -5.31 -6.98 -7.13
C LEU A 204 -5.77 -8.39 -7.47
N GLU A 205 -6.47 -8.56 -8.59
CA GLU A 205 -6.95 -9.86 -9.03
C GLU A 205 -5.78 -10.85 -9.21
N SER A 206 -5.92 -12.03 -8.63
CA SER A 206 -4.92 -13.12 -8.67
C SER A 206 -3.53 -12.73 -8.12
N HIS A 207 -3.45 -11.71 -7.26
CA HIS A 207 -2.15 -11.24 -6.76
C HIS A 207 -2.17 -10.98 -5.25
N GLY A 208 -2.93 -10.00 -4.77
CA GLY A 208 -2.91 -9.63 -3.37
C GLY A 208 -3.66 -8.35 -3.05
N ILE A 209 -3.31 -7.73 -1.92
CA ILE A 209 -3.94 -6.49 -1.45
C ILE A 209 -2.91 -5.41 -1.16
N ILE A 210 -3.30 -4.15 -1.32
CA ILE A 210 -2.52 -2.98 -0.92
C ILE A 210 -3.38 -2.16 0.04
N ALA A 211 -2.87 -1.92 1.25
CA ALA A 211 -3.47 -1.05 2.25
C ALA A 211 -2.74 0.29 2.32
N LEU A 212 -3.50 1.38 2.41
CA LEU A 212 -3.02 2.76 2.44
C LEU A 212 -3.44 3.44 3.74
N GLY A 213 -2.58 4.28 4.29
CA GLY A 213 -2.92 5.04 5.49
C GLY A 213 -1.93 6.13 5.84
N LYS A 214 -2.37 7.05 6.69
CA LYS A 214 -1.53 8.12 7.23
C LYS A 214 -0.53 7.62 8.27
N THR A 215 -0.81 6.47 8.89
CA THR A 215 0.02 5.85 9.93
C THR A 215 0.25 4.38 9.63
N ALA A 216 1.30 3.80 10.19
CA ALA A 216 1.54 2.36 10.15
C ALA A 216 0.38 1.57 10.76
N ASP A 217 -0.26 2.09 11.82
CA ASP A 217 -1.42 1.46 12.47
C ASP A 217 -2.66 1.46 11.58
N ALA A 218 -2.88 2.53 10.80
CA ALA A 218 -3.96 2.58 9.82
C ALA A 218 -3.79 1.51 8.74
N VAL A 219 -2.57 1.33 8.23
CA VAL A 219 -2.26 0.28 7.25
C VAL A 219 -2.47 -1.11 7.85
N LEU A 220 -2.02 -1.35 9.10
CA LEU A 220 -2.24 -2.62 9.79
C LEU A 220 -3.73 -2.91 10.01
N ALA A 221 -4.49 -1.91 10.48
CA ALA A 221 -5.92 -2.06 10.72
C ALA A 221 -6.67 -2.39 9.42
N CYS A 222 -6.34 -1.71 8.32
CA CYS A 222 -6.92 -2.00 7.00
C CYS A 222 -6.54 -3.41 6.53
N THR A 223 -5.25 -3.78 6.60
CA THR A 223 -4.76 -5.10 6.17
C THR A 223 -5.43 -6.24 6.95
N PHE A 224 -5.47 -6.15 8.28
CA PHE A 224 -6.06 -7.21 9.11
C PHE A 224 -7.58 -7.27 8.98
N MET A 225 -8.23 -6.14 8.78
CA MET A 225 -9.66 -6.12 8.55
C MET A 225 -10.03 -6.67 7.17
N ALA A 226 -9.22 -6.40 6.13
CA ALA A 226 -9.42 -6.97 4.81
C ALA A 226 -9.26 -8.49 4.82
N ASP A 227 -8.25 -9.02 5.52
CA ASP A 227 -8.04 -10.46 5.71
C ASP A 227 -9.22 -11.11 6.46
N LYS A 228 -9.68 -10.50 7.55
CA LYS A 228 -10.88 -10.94 8.30
C LYS A 228 -12.13 -10.89 7.42
N ALA A 229 -12.35 -9.82 6.67
CA ALA A 229 -13.49 -9.67 5.78
C ALA A 229 -13.49 -10.74 4.69
N ALA A 230 -12.32 -11.05 4.13
CA ALA A 230 -12.16 -12.11 3.15
C ALA A 230 -12.54 -13.48 3.74
N SER A 231 -12.06 -13.80 4.93
CA SER A 231 -12.42 -15.04 5.64
C SER A 231 -13.93 -15.15 5.90
N ILE A 232 -14.57 -14.04 6.28
CA ILE A 232 -16.04 -14.00 6.50
C ILE A 232 -16.77 -14.16 5.16
N PHE A 233 -16.32 -13.48 4.10
CA PHE A 233 -16.90 -13.58 2.77
C PHE A 233 -16.86 -15.02 2.25
N GLU A 234 -15.72 -15.70 2.36
CA GLU A 234 -15.56 -17.10 1.98
C GLU A 234 -16.52 -18.02 2.73
N GLY A 235 -16.59 -17.87 4.07
CA GLY A 235 -17.52 -18.63 4.90
C GLY A 235 -18.99 -18.37 4.56
N ALA A 236 -19.37 -17.11 4.34
CA ALA A 236 -20.71 -16.74 3.91
C ALA A 236 -21.06 -17.31 2.53
N ALA A 237 -20.09 -17.32 1.58
CA ALA A 237 -20.28 -17.91 0.26
C ALA A 237 -20.61 -19.41 0.35
N ALA A 238 -20.00 -20.15 1.26
CA ALA A 238 -20.27 -21.55 1.51
C ALA A 238 -21.68 -21.81 2.10
N LEU A 239 -22.27 -20.79 2.75
CA LEU A 239 -23.61 -20.86 3.36
C LEU A 239 -24.73 -20.31 2.45
N GLY A 240 -24.46 -20.08 1.18
CA GLY A 240 -25.46 -19.61 0.22
C GLY A 240 -25.17 -18.20 -0.33
N GLY A 241 -24.06 -17.60 0.07
CA GLY A 241 -23.55 -16.34 -0.42
C GLY A 241 -23.54 -15.24 0.65
N PRO A 242 -22.62 -14.25 0.53
CA PRO A 242 -22.64 -13.10 1.40
C PRO A 242 -23.90 -12.26 1.16
N VAL A 243 -24.45 -11.72 2.24
CA VAL A 243 -25.50 -10.70 2.19
C VAL A 243 -24.80 -9.34 2.26
N PHE A 244 -24.88 -8.59 1.17
CA PHE A 244 -24.26 -7.28 1.10
C PHE A 244 -25.08 -6.21 1.81
N LEU A 245 -24.40 -5.28 2.46
CA LEU A 245 -25.03 -4.10 3.04
C LEU A 245 -25.52 -3.19 1.91
N PRO A 246 -26.75 -2.64 2.02
CA PRO A 246 -27.24 -1.62 1.08
C PRO A 246 -26.29 -0.41 1.05
N GLN A 247 -26.08 0.18 -0.12
CA GLN A 247 -25.18 1.34 -0.28
C GLN A 247 -25.54 2.52 0.61
N GLU A 248 -26.82 2.77 0.84
CA GLU A 248 -27.29 3.80 1.76
C GLU A 248 -26.81 3.53 3.20
N GLN A 249 -26.84 2.26 3.64
CA GLN A 249 -26.33 1.87 4.95
C GLN A 249 -24.81 2.01 5.04
N VAL A 250 -24.08 1.65 3.98
CA VAL A 250 -22.62 1.84 3.89
C VAL A 250 -22.25 3.31 4.04
N GLN A 251 -22.94 4.20 3.33
CA GLN A 251 -22.72 5.64 3.41
C GLN A 251 -23.02 6.20 4.81
N ARG A 252 -24.14 5.74 5.40
CA ARG A 252 -24.52 6.16 6.75
C ARG A 252 -23.49 5.73 7.80
N ILE A 253 -22.99 4.47 7.74
CA ILE A 253 -21.97 3.97 8.68
C ILE A 253 -20.67 4.74 8.52
N ALA A 254 -20.19 4.95 7.30
CA ALA A 254 -18.96 5.67 7.03
C ALA A 254 -18.96 7.11 7.56
N GLY A 255 -20.14 7.77 7.64
CA GLY A 255 -20.30 9.13 8.14
C GLY A 255 -20.72 9.26 9.60
N ARG A 256 -20.82 8.17 10.36
CA ARG A 256 -21.27 8.22 11.78
C ARG A 256 -20.25 8.89 12.68
N PRO A 257 -20.65 9.84 13.54
CA PRO A 257 -19.73 10.54 14.44
C PRO A 257 -18.98 9.62 15.41
N ASP A 258 -19.62 8.56 15.91
CA ASP A 258 -19.00 7.57 16.79
C ASP A 258 -17.94 6.72 16.08
N GLU A 259 -18.15 6.37 14.81
CA GLU A 259 -17.13 5.68 13.99
C GLU A 259 -15.99 6.61 13.60
N LEU A 260 -16.25 7.87 13.28
CA LEU A 260 -15.22 8.89 13.07
C LEU A 260 -14.38 9.13 14.34
N TYR A 261 -15.01 9.12 15.51
CA TYR A 261 -14.29 9.18 16.79
C TYR A 261 -13.41 7.94 16.98
N ARG A 262 -13.95 6.74 16.74
CA ARG A 262 -13.20 5.47 16.82
C ARG A 262 -12.01 5.44 15.87
N GLN A 263 -12.18 5.90 14.63
CA GLN A 263 -11.08 6.02 13.67
C GLN A 263 -9.95 6.90 14.21
N LYS A 264 -10.26 8.06 14.79
CA LYS A 264 -9.27 8.95 15.42
C LYS A 264 -8.54 8.28 16.59
N GLN A 265 -9.24 7.51 17.43
CA GLN A 265 -8.62 6.78 18.56
C GLN A 265 -7.70 5.66 18.08
N LEU A 266 -7.96 5.09 16.93
CA LEU A 266 -7.17 4.02 16.31
C LEU A 266 -6.11 4.54 15.32
N ASN A 267 -5.97 5.87 15.17
CA ASN A 267 -5.09 6.52 14.19
C ASN A 267 -5.32 6.06 12.74
N LEU A 268 -6.59 5.77 12.38
CA LEU A 268 -7.01 5.33 11.04
C LEU A 268 -7.19 6.51 10.09
#